data_e33ec225a925211888eea92f1e748e68
#
_entry.id   e33ec225a925211888eea92f1e748e68
#
_cell.length_a   1.000
_cell.length_b   1.000
_cell.length_c   1.000
_cell.angle_alpha   90.00
_cell.angle_beta   90.00
_cell.angle_gamma   90.00
#
_symmetry.space_group_name_H-M   'P 1'
#
loop_
_entity.id
_entity.type
_entity.pdbx_description
1 polymer ?
#
loop_
_entity_poly.entity_id
_entity_poly.type
_entity_poly.pdbx_seq_one_letter_code
_entity_poly.pdbx_strand_id
1 'polypeptide(L)'
;TWQHAVWVLHACYLMPRQIYTLGSVEFYLSPLEMLSLFVAALGHDIDHPGVSNAFLIASNAPLALCYNDESVLENHHAATTFGLLQDDRLNVLSGLTPEQRKEARLLIVKSIMATDMAHHSEMIRELTEIAAQQRPVRVLDVMQAYLHLADLSNPVLAWSLSKRWAALVCGEFRNQAAKETAAGLPVAPHL
;
A
#
# COMPACT_ATOMS: atom_id res chain seq x y z
N THR A 1 5.63 5.20 8.58
CA THR A 1 7.01 5.50 9.04
C THR A 1 8.04 4.88 8.10
N TRP A 2 9.29 5.45 8.07
CA TRP A 2 10.39 4.88 7.27
C TRP A 2 10.66 3.39 7.57
N GLN A 3 10.60 3.00 8.83
CA GLN A 3 10.77 1.59 9.24
C GLN A 3 9.71 0.68 8.62
N HIS A 4 8.47 1.13 8.54
CA HIS A 4 7.37 0.41 7.90
C HIS A 4 7.62 0.25 6.40
N ALA A 5 7.91 1.34 5.70
CA ALA A 5 8.18 1.32 4.26
C ALA A 5 9.33 0.35 3.89
N VAL A 6 10.43 0.36 4.66
CA VAL A 6 11.55 -0.57 4.45
C VAL A 6 11.13 -2.02 4.74
N TRP A 7 10.29 -2.24 5.75
CA TRP A 7 9.76 -3.56 6.05
C TRP A 7 8.87 -4.09 4.92
N VAL A 8 7.94 -3.27 4.44
CA VAL A 8 7.05 -3.62 3.32
C VAL A 8 7.87 -3.90 2.05
N LEU A 9 8.86 -3.07 1.74
CA LEU A 9 9.80 -3.32 0.64
C LEU A 9 10.49 -4.68 0.79
N HIS A 10 11.00 -5.01 1.97
CA HIS A 10 11.68 -6.28 2.24
C HIS A 10 10.72 -7.47 2.07
N ALA A 11 9.49 -7.35 2.56
CA ALA A 11 8.46 -8.37 2.37
C ALA A 11 8.13 -8.57 0.87
N CYS A 12 7.95 -7.49 0.11
CA CYS A 12 7.76 -7.53 -1.33
C CYS A 12 8.94 -8.16 -2.09
N TYR A 13 10.16 -8.06 -1.56
CA TYR A 13 11.33 -8.73 -2.12
C TYR A 13 11.34 -10.23 -1.84
N LEU A 14 10.88 -10.65 -0.65
CA LEU A 14 10.91 -12.06 -0.23
C LEU A 14 9.74 -12.88 -0.80
N MET A 15 8.53 -12.32 -0.85
CA MET A 15 7.31 -13.04 -1.25
C MET A 15 7.41 -13.73 -2.61
N PRO A 16 7.82 -13.05 -3.70
CA PRO A 16 7.96 -13.69 -5.00
C PRO A 16 8.94 -14.87 -4.99
N ARG A 17 10.01 -14.76 -4.21
CA ARG A 17 11.04 -15.82 -4.09
C ARG A 17 10.55 -17.03 -3.33
N GLN A 18 9.74 -16.86 -2.30
CA GLN A 18 9.19 -17.97 -1.51
C GLN A 18 8.13 -18.75 -2.29
N ILE A 19 7.28 -18.08 -3.02
CA ILE A 19 6.26 -18.73 -3.89
C ILE A 19 6.95 -19.56 -4.97
N TYR A 20 8.04 -19.05 -5.52
CA TYR A 20 8.89 -19.77 -6.47
C TYR A 20 9.47 -21.09 -5.90
N THR A 21 9.98 -21.06 -4.67
CA THR A 21 10.55 -22.25 -4.01
C THR A 21 9.51 -23.30 -3.62
N LEU A 22 8.24 -22.91 -3.46
CA LEU A 22 7.15 -23.84 -3.14
C LEU A 22 6.61 -24.60 -4.37
N GLY A 23 7.11 -24.31 -5.58
CA GLY A 23 6.87 -25.09 -6.79
C GLY A 23 5.45 -25.07 -7.34
N SER A 24 4.61 -24.16 -6.89
CA SER A 24 3.18 -24.20 -7.18
C SER A 24 2.75 -23.34 -8.38
N VAL A 25 3.53 -22.34 -8.79
CA VAL A 25 3.26 -21.50 -9.98
C VAL A 25 4.56 -20.86 -10.47
N GLU A 26 4.90 -21.03 -11.75
CA GLU A 26 5.95 -20.24 -12.40
C GLU A 26 5.42 -18.84 -12.73
N PHE A 27 5.33 -18.00 -11.72
CA PHE A 27 4.97 -16.59 -11.92
C PHE A 27 6.17 -15.71 -11.62
N TYR A 28 6.75 -15.12 -12.65
CA TYR A 28 7.88 -14.21 -12.54
C TYR A 28 7.45 -12.78 -12.81
N LEU A 29 7.78 -11.87 -11.89
CA LEU A 29 7.75 -10.46 -12.20
C LEU A 29 8.99 -10.10 -13.02
N SER A 30 8.79 -9.40 -14.13
CA SER A 30 9.87 -8.81 -14.92
C SER A 30 10.66 -7.78 -14.10
N PRO A 31 11.87 -7.38 -14.52
CA PRO A 31 12.62 -6.33 -13.85
C PRO A 31 11.85 -4.99 -13.72
N LEU A 32 11.01 -4.65 -14.70
CA LEU A 32 10.19 -3.44 -14.67
C LEU A 32 9.07 -3.55 -13.61
N GLU A 33 8.40 -4.70 -13.54
CA GLU A 33 7.37 -4.98 -12.55
C GLU A 33 7.94 -5.02 -11.13
N MET A 34 9.11 -5.65 -10.94
CA MET A 34 9.80 -5.67 -9.65
C MET A 34 10.22 -4.26 -9.21
N LEU A 35 10.79 -3.45 -10.12
CA LEU A 35 11.12 -2.06 -9.83
C LEU A 35 9.86 -1.28 -9.44
N SER A 36 8.78 -1.45 -10.19
CA SER A 36 7.49 -0.79 -9.92
C SER A 36 6.92 -1.20 -8.56
N LEU A 37 6.98 -2.49 -8.21
CA LEU A 37 6.54 -2.98 -6.91
C LEU A 37 7.38 -2.38 -5.76
N PHE A 38 8.69 -2.26 -5.93
CA PHE A 38 9.57 -1.68 -4.92
C PHE A 38 9.33 -0.18 -4.72
N VAL A 39 9.11 0.56 -5.81
CA VAL A 39 8.74 1.98 -5.72
C VAL A 39 7.39 2.13 -5.03
N ALA A 40 6.40 1.30 -5.38
CA ALA A 40 5.10 1.28 -4.72
C ALA A 40 5.23 0.96 -3.23
N ALA A 41 6.05 -0.03 -2.85
CA ALA A 41 6.28 -0.41 -1.46
C ALA A 41 6.94 0.71 -0.63
N LEU A 42 7.85 1.49 -1.21
CA LEU A 42 8.45 2.64 -0.52
C LEU A 42 7.49 3.83 -0.41
N GLY A 43 6.60 3.99 -1.40
CA GLY A 43 5.73 5.15 -1.52
C GLY A 43 4.31 4.96 -0.96
N HIS A 44 3.89 3.72 -0.63
CA HIS A 44 2.49 3.42 -0.32
C HIS A 44 1.92 4.18 0.88
N ASP A 45 2.77 4.62 1.79
CA ASP A 45 2.44 5.30 3.06
C ASP A 45 3.12 6.69 3.19
N ILE A 46 3.67 7.20 2.07
CA ILE A 46 4.47 8.44 2.12
C ILE A 46 3.59 9.63 2.53
N ASP A 47 4.11 10.45 3.47
CA ASP A 47 3.42 11.63 4.01
C ASP A 47 2.07 11.30 4.69
N HIS A 48 1.97 10.11 5.31
CA HIS A 48 0.78 9.69 6.06
C HIS A 48 0.58 10.54 7.32
N PRO A 49 -0.58 11.21 7.52
CA PRO A 49 -0.81 12.14 8.62
C PRO A 49 -1.14 11.46 9.97
N GLY A 50 -1.14 10.13 10.04
CA GLY A 50 -1.50 9.35 11.23
C GLY A 50 -2.97 9.44 11.60
N VAL A 51 -3.84 9.46 10.59
CA VAL A 51 -5.31 9.38 10.71
C VAL A 51 -5.88 8.66 9.49
N SER A 52 -7.07 8.06 9.64
CA SER A 52 -7.73 7.30 8.57
C SER A 52 -8.41 8.18 7.51
N ASN A 53 -8.72 7.58 6.35
CA ASN A 53 -9.58 8.20 5.32
C ASN A 53 -10.90 8.68 5.92
N ALA A 54 -11.54 7.86 6.75
CA ALA A 54 -12.81 8.21 7.40
C ALA A 54 -12.71 9.49 8.26
N PHE A 55 -11.61 9.65 9.01
CA PHE A 55 -11.38 10.88 9.78
C PHE A 55 -11.18 12.10 8.89
N LEU A 56 -10.39 11.97 7.82
CA LEU A 56 -10.14 13.06 6.87
C LEU A 56 -11.43 13.53 6.21
N ILE A 57 -12.30 12.60 5.82
CA ILE A 57 -13.60 12.87 5.21
C ILE A 57 -14.53 13.57 6.25
N ALA A 58 -14.67 12.97 7.43
CA ALA A 58 -15.57 13.49 8.47
C ALA A 58 -15.16 14.88 8.97
N SER A 59 -13.85 15.20 8.95
CA SER A 59 -13.32 16.50 9.33
C SER A 59 -13.25 17.52 8.19
N ASN A 60 -13.72 17.20 6.98
CA ASN A 60 -13.57 18.02 5.78
C ASN A 60 -12.12 18.46 5.54
N ALA A 61 -11.17 17.57 5.76
CA ALA A 61 -9.75 17.86 5.61
C ALA A 61 -9.41 18.28 4.18
N PRO A 62 -8.40 19.15 3.96
CA PRO A 62 -8.01 19.59 2.61
C PRO A 62 -7.69 18.43 1.64
N LEU A 63 -7.11 17.33 2.13
CA LEU A 63 -6.87 16.14 1.32
C LEU A 63 -8.16 15.44 0.88
N ALA A 64 -9.16 15.33 1.77
CA ALA A 64 -10.46 14.76 1.43
C ALA A 64 -11.15 15.56 0.33
N LEU A 65 -11.14 16.88 0.44
CA LEU A 65 -11.66 17.77 -0.61
C LEU A 65 -10.87 17.66 -1.91
N CYS A 66 -9.54 17.55 -1.83
CA CYS A 66 -8.67 17.42 -3.00
C CYS A 66 -8.96 16.14 -3.80
N TYR A 67 -9.23 15.03 -3.11
CA TYR A 67 -9.43 13.72 -3.71
C TYR A 67 -10.89 13.26 -3.71
N ASN A 68 -11.83 14.18 -3.46
CA ASN A 68 -13.28 13.93 -3.54
C ASN A 68 -13.75 12.74 -2.69
N ASP A 69 -13.17 12.58 -1.50
CA ASP A 69 -13.48 11.53 -0.52
C ASP A 69 -13.15 10.08 -1.00
N GLU A 70 -12.48 9.93 -2.13
CA GLU A 70 -12.19 8.62 -2.74
C GLU A 70 -10.73 8.20 -2.45
N SER A 71 -10.51 7.15 -1.65
CA SER A 71 -9.18 6.62 -1.31
C SER A 71 -8.16 7.74 -1.04
N VAL A 72 -8.51 8.64 -0.12
CA VAL A 72 -7.88 9.96 0.06
C VAL A 72 -6.37 9.85 0.30
N LEU A 73 -5.99 8.96 1.23
CA LEU A 73 -4.59 8.74 1.59
C LEU A 73 -3.82 8.09 0.45
N GLU A 74 -4.38 7.07 -0.18
CA GLU A 74 -3.72 6.31 -1.25
C GLU A 74 -3.49 7.19 -2.49
N ASN A 75 -4.43 8.06 -2.83
CA ASN A 75 -4.25 9.07 -3.87
C ASN A 75 -3.14 10.06 -3.50
N HIS A 76 -3.10 10.52 -2.24
CA HIS A 76 -2.06 11.40 -1.75
C HIS A 76 -0.68 10.74 -1.79
N HIS A 77 -0.57 9.49 -1.36
CA HIS A 77 0.67 8.72 -1.38
C HIS A 77 1.19 8.54 -2.82
N ALA A 78 0.31 8.17 -3.75
CA ALA A 78 0.68 8.04 -5.16
C ALA A 78 1.14 9.39 -5.76
N ALA A 79 0.41 10.47 -5.50
CA ALA A 79 0.76 11.80 -5.99
C ALA A 79 2.10 12.28 -5.41
N THR A 80 2.31 12.11 -4.11
CA THR A 80 3.55 12.49 -3.43
C THR A 80 4.74 11.66 -3.93
N THR A 81 4.56 10.35 -4.13
CA THR A 81 5.58 9.48 -4.72
C THR A 81 6.04 10.01 -6.08
N PHE A 82 5.11 10.32 -6.97
CA PHE A 82 5.45 10.87 -8.29
C PHE A 82 5.93 12.32 -8.24
N GLY A 83 5.54 13.09 -7.22
CA GLY A 83 6.11 14.41 -6.94
C GLY A 83 7.61 14.33 -6.63
N LEU A 84 8.01 13.37 -5.76
CA LEU A 84 9.43 13.14 -5.47
C LEU A 84 10.22 12.66 -6.68
N LEU A 85 9.63 11.82 -7.52
CA LEU A 85 10.27 11.34 -8.75
C LEU A 85 10.46 12.42 -9.83
N GLN A 86 9.96 13.66 -9.64
CA GLN A 86 10.30 14.80 -10.50
C GLN A 86 11.69 15.37 -10.19
N ASP A 87 12.25 15.13 -9.01
CA ASP A 87 13.63 15.52 -8.71
C ASP A 87 14.58 14.51 -9.37
N ASP A 88 15.45 14.99 -10.28
CA ASP A 88 16.39 14.14 -11.02
C ASP A 88 17.29 13.30 -10.13
N ARG A 89 17.56 13.76 -8.89
CA ARG A 89 18.37 13.03 -7.89
C ARG A 89 17.63 11.84 -7.28
N LEU A 90 16.29 11.86 -7.33
CA LEU A 90 15.41 10.83 -6.76
C LEU A 90 14.73 9.98 -7.82
N ASN A 91 14.87 10.35 -9.10
CA ASN A 91 14.18 9.72 -10.22
C ASN A 91 14.80 8.37 -10.59
N VAL A 92 14.45 7.34 -9.84
CA VAL A 92 14.89 5.96 -10.12
C VAL A 92 14.32 5.38 -11.43
N LEU A 93 13.36 6.08 -12.06
CA LEU A 93 12.76 5.71 -13.34
C LEU A 93 13.40 6.43 -14.54
N SER A 94 14.43 7.25 -14.32
CA SER A 94 15.04 8.10 -15.36
C SER A 94 15.61 7.30 -16.54
N GLY A 95 16.15 6.09 -16.29
CA GLY A 95 16.70 5.19 -17.32
C GLY A 95 15.68 4.44 -18.16
N LEU A 96 14.36 4.54 -17.86
CA LEU A 96 13.31 3.84 -18.59
C LEU A 96 12.93 4.57 -19.87
N THR A 97 12.51 3.82 -20.91
CA THR A 97 11.87 4.41 -22.11
C THR A 97 10.55 5.09 -21.75
N PRO A 98 10.00 5.95 -22.62
CA PRO A 98 8.69 6.56 -22.38
C PRO A 98 7.56 5.51 -22.14
N GLU A 99 7.57 4.42 -22.90
CA GLU A 99 6.60 3.32 -22.80
C GLU A 99 6.74 2.60 -21.46
N GLN A 100 7.96 2.25 -21.09
CA GLN A 100 8.26 1.63 -19.78
C GLN A 100 7.90 2.54 -18.61
N ARG A 101 8.12 3.85 -18.72
CA ARG A 101 7.70 4.83 -17.70
C ARG A 101 6.18 4.88 -17.55
N LYS A 102 5.45 4.84 -18.66
CA LYS A 102 3.98 4.81 -18.65
C LYS A 102 3.47 3.55 -17.96
N GLU A 103 4.06 2.40 -18.28
CA GLU A 103 3.73 1.11 -17.68
C GLU A 103 4.07 1.11 -16.17
N ALA A 104 5.30 1.47 -15.81
CA ALA A 104 5.72 1.57 -14.41
C ALA A 104 4.80 2.49 -13.60
N ARG A 105 4.42 3.67 -14.16
CA ARG A 105 3.47 4.57 -13.51
C ARG A 105 2.13 3.92 -13.25
N LEU A 106 1.58 3.21 -14.22
CA LEU A 106 0.31 2.48 -14.06
C LEU A 106 0.41 1.45 -12.94
N LEU A 107 1.46 0.62 -12.97
CA LEU A 107 1.70 -0.43 -11.98
C LEU A 107 1.87 0.15 -10.57
N ILE A 108 2.68 1.18 -10.40
CA ILE A 108 2.92 1.85 -9.11
C ILE A 108 1.63 2.43 -8.55
N VAL A 109 0.92 3.26 -9.33
CA VAL A 109 -0.33 3.90 -8.87
C VAL A 109 -1.36 2.86 -8.49
N LYS A 110 -1.60 1.85 -9.35
CA LYS A 110 -2.60 0.82 -9.08
C LYS A 110 -2.25 -0.06 -7.89
N SER A 111 -0.96 -0.32 -7.65
CA SER A 111 -0.53 -1.06 -6.46
C SER A 111 -0.72 -0.25 -5.18
N ILE A 112 -0.39 1.05 -5.18
CA ILE A 112 -0.63 1.93 -4.02
C ILE A 112 -2.14 2.04 -3.73
N MET A 113 -2.97 2.28 -4.75
CA MET A 113 -4.43 2.36 -4.57
C MET A 113 -5.05 1.09 -3.99
N ALA A 114 -4.42 -0.07 -4.19
CA ALA A 114 -4.89 -1.35 -3.67
C ALA A 114 -4.56 -1.56 -2.18
N THR A 115 -3.83 -0.65 -1.52
CA THR A 115 -3.61 -0.70 -0.07
C THR A 115 -4.78 -0.10 0.73
N ASP A 116 -5.74 0.57 0.07
CA ASP A 116 -6.97 1.01 0.73
C ASP A 116 -7.77 -0.19 1.26
N MET A 117 -7.91 -0.25 2.58
CA MET A 117 -8.63 -1.31 3.27
C MET A 117 -10.13 -1.37 2.90
N ALA A 118 -10.71 -0.30 2.36
CA ALA A 118 -12.08 -0.31 1.87
C ALA A 118 -12.28 -1.35 0.74
N HIS A 119 -11.24 -1.65 -0.03
CA HIS A 119 -11.25 -2.61 -1.14
C HIS A 119 -10.77 -4.01 -0.77
N HIS A 120 -10.36 -4.24 0.50
CA HIS A 120 -9.80 -5.53 0.95
C HIS A 120 -10.70 -6.73 0.63
N SER A 121 -11.96 -6.67 1.04
CA SER A 121 -12.89 -7.80 0.87
C SER A 121 -13.16 -8.11 -0.60
N GLU A 122 -13.20 -7.10 -1.46
CA GLU A 122 -13.37 -7.27 -2.90
C GLU A 122 -12.15 -7.93 -3.53
N MET A 123 -10.95 -7.48 -3.18
CA MET A 123 -9.69 -8.09 -3.64
C MET A 123 -9.63 -9.58 -3.26
N ILE A 124 -9.92 -9.93 -2.00
CA ILE A 124 -9.90 -11.33 -1.54
C ILE A 124 -10.91 -12.17 -2.31
N ARG A 125 -12.12 -11.64 -2.53
CA ARG A 125 -13.15 -12.32 -3.32
C ARG A 125 -12.66 -12.58 -4.75
N GLU A 126 -12.12 -11.58 -5.43
CA GLU A 126 -11.64 -11.69 -6.81
C GLU A 126 -10.48 -12.71 -6.92
N LEU A 127 -9.50 -12.66 -6.03
CA LEU A 127 -8.39 -13.62 -6.01
C LEU A 127 -8.88 -15.06 -5.74
N THR A 128 -9.87 -15.23 -4.87
CA THR A 128 -10.47 -16.52 -4.57
C THR A 128 -11.21 -17.08 -5.79
N GLU A 129 -11.97 -16.24 -6.51
CA GLU A 129 -12.65 -16.61 -7.75
C GLU A 129 -11.67 -16.98 -8.88
N ILE A 130 -10.59 -16.20 -9.04
CA ILE A 130 -9.51 -16.51 -10.00
C ILE A 130 -8.94 -17.90 -9.70
N ALA A 131 -8.61 -18.17 -8.44
CA ALA A 131 -8.06 -19.47 -8.04
C ALA A 131 -9.06 -20.62 -8.25
N ALA A 132 -10.33 -20.45 -7.85
CA ALA A 132 -11.37 -21.48 -7.99
C ALA A 132 -11.67 -21.81 -9.47
N GLN A 133 -11.63 -20.82 -10.35
CA GLN A 133 -11.92 -20.97 -11.77
C GLN A 133 -10.68 -21.28 -12.61
N GLN A 134 -9.50 -21.37 -12.00
CA GLN A 134 -8.21 -21.55 -12.68
C GLN A 134 -7.98 -20.54 -13.82
N ARG A 135 -8.47 -19.31 -13.65
CA ARG A 135 -8.28 -18.24 -14.62
C ARG A 135 -6.83 -17.75 -14.60
N PRO A 136 -6.30 -17.27 -15.74
CA PRO A 136 -5.01 -16.60 -15.77
C PRO A 136 -5.01 -15.39 -14.83
N VAL A 137 -3.98 -15.30 -13.99
CA VAL A 137 -3.78 -14.16 -13.08
C VAL A 137 -3.05 -13.06 -13.83
N ARG A 138 -3.52 -11.83 -13.74
CA ARG A 138 -2.81 -10.67 -14.30
C ARG A 138 -1.65 -10.29 -13.38
N VAL A 139 -0.56 -9.82 -13.96
CA VAL A 139 0.61 -9.30 -13.21
C VAL A 139 0.20 -8.27 -12.16
N LEU A 140 -0.70 -7.37 -12.54
CA LEU A 140 -1.18 -6.32 -11.64
C LEU A 140 -1.89 -6.90 -10.41
N ASP A 141 -2.72 -7.93 -10.55
CA ASP A 141 -3.42 -8.56 -9.43
C ASP A 141 -2.42 -9.16 -8.43
N VAL A 142 -1.34 -9.75 -8.95
CA VAL A 142 -0.25 -10.30 -8.12
C VAL A 142 0.51 -9.21 -7.39
N MET A 143 0.86 -8.11 -8.08
CA MET A 143 1.58 -6.99 -7.47
C MET A 143 0.74 -6.32 -6.37
N GLN A 144 -0.56 -6.12 -6.62
CA GLN A 144 -1.51 -5.59 -5.64
C GLN A 144 -1.61 -6.50 -4.42
N ALA A 145 -1.77 -7.81 -4.64
CA ALA A 145 -1.81 -8.80 -3.56
C ALA A 145 -0.50 -8.82 -2.75
N TYR A 146 0.67 -8.77 -3.41
CA TYR A 146 1.96 -8.74 -2.71
C TYR A 146 2.12 -7.49 -1.85
N LEU A 147 1.81 -6.31 -2.38
CA LEU A 147 1.93 -5.07 -1.62
C LEU A 147 0.96 -5.05 -0.43
N HIS A 148 -0.29 -5.42 -0.66
CA HIS A 148 -1.32 -5.46 0.38
C HIS A 148 -0.98 -6.47 1.49
N LEU A 149 -0.53 -7.69 1.13
CA LEU A 149 -0.08 -8.68 2.11
C LEU A 149 1.17 -8.23 2.87
N ALA A 150 2.11 -7.58 2.19
CA ALA A 150 3.32 -7.04 2.80
C ALA A 150 3.00 -5.97 3.83
N ASP A 151 2.09 -5.06 3.51
CA ASP A 151 1.60 -4.00 4.40
C ASP A 151 0.94 -4.58 5.66
N LEU A 152 0.09 -5.59 5.50
CA LEU A 152 -0.59 -6.28 6.60
C LEU A 152 0.29 -7.33 7.33
N SER A 153 1.57 -7.48 6.99
CA SER A 153 2.41 -8.59 7.49
C SER A 153 2.91 -8.41 8.93
N ASN A 154 2.72 -7.25 9.55
CA ASN A 154 3.22 -6.98 10.91
C ASN A 154 2.75 -8.01 11.97
N PRO A 155 1.51 -8.52 11.97
CA PRO A 155 1.05 -9.50 12.96
C PRO A 155 1.72 -10.87 12.86
N VAL A 156 2.26 -11.25 11.69
CA VAL A 156 2.90 -12.56 11.46
C VAL A 156 4.39 -12.56 11.74
N LEU A 157 4.94 -11.45 12.22
CA LEU A 157 6.34 -11.34 12.63
C LEU A 157 6.61 -12.09 13.94
N ALA A 158 7.90 -12.30 14.26
CA ALA A 158 8.29 -12.77 15.59
C ALA A 158 7.63 -11.91 16.67
N TRP A 159 7.14 -12.56 17.75
CA TRP A 159 6.31 -11.94 18.79
C TRP A 159 6.83 -10.59 19.31
N SER A 160 8.12 -10.46 19.54
CA SER A 160 8.73 -9.21 20.02
C SER A 160 8.54 -8.04 19.04
N LEU A 161 8.60 -8.30 17.73
CA LEU A 161 8.40 -7.31 16.68
C LEU A 161 6.92 -7.01 16.49
N SER A 162 6.10 -8.06 16.37
CA SER A 162 4.63 -7.93 16.22
C SER A 162 4.04 -7.13 17.39
N LYS A 163 4.42 -7.43 18.63
CA LYS A 163 3.99 -6.67 19.82
C LYS A 163 4.39 -5.19 19.75
N ARG A 164 5.60 -4.89 19.27
CA ARG A 164 6.07 -3.50 19.10
C ARG A 164 5.24 -2.76 18.07
N TRP A 165 4.95 -3.38 16.93
CA TRP A 165 4.10 -2.81 15.89
C TRP A 165 2.68 -2.58 16.40
N ALA A 166 2.08 -3.56 17.07
CA ALA A 166 0.76 -3.42 17.67
C ALA A 166 0.69 -2.23 18.63
N ALA A 167 1.72 -2.02 19.46
CA ALA A 167 1.77 -0.89 20.37
C ALA A 167 1.82 0.47 19.63
N LEU A 168 2.54 0.55 18.50
CA LEU A 168 2.60 1.76 17.67
C LEU A 168 1.23 2.05 17.01
N VAL A 169 0.59 1.04 16.42
CA VAL A 169 -0.74 1.16 15.81
C VAL A 169 -1.79 1.57 16.85
N CYS A 170 -1.80 0.93 18.02
CA CYS A 170 -2.70 1.33 19.12
C CYS A 170 -2.42 2.76 19.63
N GLY A 171 -1.17 3.24 19.54
CA GLY A 171 -0.81 4.62 19.83
C GLY A 171 -1.42 5.59 18.81
N GLU A 172 -1.35 5.26 17.53
CA GLU A 172 -1.93 6.04 16.45
C GLU A 172 -3.45 6.11 16.57
N PHE A 173 -4.10 4.99 16.80
CA PHE A 173 -5.54 4.92 17.03
C PHE A 173 -5.99 5.79 18.20
N ARG A 174 -5.30 5.76 19.34
CA ARG A 174 -5.60 6.62 20.49
C ARG A 174 -5.44 8.11 20.15
N ASN A 175 -4.44 8.46 19.35
CA ASN A 175 -4.25 9.83 18.89
C ASN A 175 -5.39 10.27 17.97
N GLN A 176 -5.87 9.40 17.09
CA GLN A 176 -7.02 9.71 16.25
C GLN A 176 -8.29 9.87 17.09
N ALA A 177 -8.59 8.96 18.03
CA ALA A 177 -9.74 9.08 18.93
C ALA A 177 -9.76 10.42 19.70
N ALA A 178 -8.59 10.88 20.14
CA ALA A 178 -8.46 12.20 20.78
C ALA A 178 -8.78 13.35 19.82
N LYS A 179 -8.33 13.27 18.56
CA LYS A 179 -8.64 14.26 17.51
C LYS A 179 -10.13 14.25 17.16
N GLU A 180 -10.76 13.09 17.04
CA GLU A 180 -12.20 12.94 16.79
C GLU A 180 -13.00 13.57 17.91
N THR A 181 -12.67 13.28 19.17
CA THR A 181 -13.31 13.89 20.35
C THR A 181 -13.16 15.41 20.35
N ALA A 182 -11.96 15.92 20.08
CA ALA A 182 -11.70 17.36 20.05
C ALA A 182 -12.45 18.07 18.91
N ALA A 183 -12.69 17.37 17.80
CA ALA A 183 -13.47 17.90 16.67
C ALA A 183 -15.00 17.71 16.82
N GLY A 184 -15.47 17.11 17.91
CA GLY A 184 -16.90 16.79 18.10
C GLY A 184 -17.42 15.72 17.15
N LEU A 185 -16.53 14.90 16.60
CA LEU A 185 -16.87 13.79 15.72
C LEU A 185 -17.12 12.50 16.53
N PRO A 186 -17.94 11.58 16.02
CA PRO A 186 -18.06 10.24 16.61
C PRO A 186 -16.72 9.52 16.61
N VAL A 187 -16.33 8.96 17.76
CA VAL A 187 -15.12 8.13 17.84
C VAL A 187 -15.39 6.81 17.11
N ALA A 188 -14.48 6.41 16.20
CA ALA A 188 -14.63 5.19 15.45
C ALA A 188 -14.63 3.95 16.39
N PRO A 189 -15.51 2.93 16.16
CA PRO A 189 -15.70 1.83 17.13
C PRO A 189 -14.48 0.97 17.42
N HIS A 190 -13.47 1.03 16.56
CA HIS A 190 -12.23 0.25 16.69
C HIS A 190 -11.08 1.02 17.34
N LEU A 191 -11.31 2.27 17.75
CA LEU A 191 -10.31 3.16 18.35
C LEU A 191 -10.33 3.18 19.88
#